data_f60d629486545a88a379ab5f4d360de6
#
_entry.id   f60d629486545a88a379ab5f4d360de6
#
_cell.length_a   1.000
_cell.length_b   1.000
_cell.length_c   1.000
_cell.angle_alpha   90.00
_cell.angle_beta   90.00
_cell.angle_gamma   90.00
#
_symmetry.space_group_name_H-M   'P 1'
#
loop_
_entity.id
_entity.type
_entity.pdbx_description
1 polymer ?
#
loop_
_entity_poly.entity_id
_entity_poly.type
_entity_poly.pdbx_seq_one_letter_code
_entity_poly.pdbx_strand_id
1 'polypeptide(L)'
;RVGMGKPPPEPVTPRLAPQEFARVVRLTPLVSIDFVVRNVAGEVLVGWRRNRPAQDCWFVPGGRIGKNERIGAAFERLAQAELGAAFRIADARFLGVYE
;
A
#
# COMPACT_ATOMS: atom_id res chain seq x y z
N ARG A 1 -17.40 -23.37 -3.20
CA ARG A 1 -16.45 -24.30 -2.65
C ARG A 1 -17.02 -25.05 -1.46
N VAL A 2 -17.17 -26.31 -1.60
CA VAL A 2 -17.97 -27.12 -0.68
C VAL A 2 -17.10 -27.77 0.38
N GLY A 3 -17.14 -27.25 1.60
CA GLY A 3 -16.61 -27.89 2.79
C GLY A 3 -15.15 -28.32 2.80
N MET A 4 -14.36 -27.85 1.87
CA MET A 4 -12.99 -28.31 1.68
C MET A 4 -11.92 -27.47 2.37
N GLY A 5 -12.33 -26.48 3.12
CA GLY A 5 -11.38 -25.54 3.66
C GLY A 5 -10.71 -24.68 2.59
N LYS A 6 -9.95 -23.70 3.00
CA LYS A 6 -9.25 -22.81 2.08
C LYS A 6 -7.98 -23.49 1.57
N PRO A 7 -7.63 -23.31 0.28
CA PRO A 7 -6.33 -23.75 -0.19
C PRO A 7 -5.23 -22.97 0.53
N PRO A 8 -4.00 -23.49 0.60
CA PRO A 8 -2.90 -22.74 1.14
C PRO A 8 -2.71 -21.45 0.35
N PRO A 9 -2.32 -20.34 1.00
CA PRO A 9 -2.09 -19.08 0.29
C PRO A 9 -0.93 -19.23 -0.70
N GLU A 10 -1.05 -18.58 -1.86
CA GLU A 10 0.06 -18.48 -2.79
C GLU A 10 1.15 -17.59 -2.22
N PRO A 11 2.42 -17.87 -2.56
CA PRO A 11 3.51 -17.01 -2.11
C PRO A 11 3.34 -15.57 -2.58
N VAL A 12 3.69 -14.63 -1.72
CA VAL A 12 3.75 -13.21 -2.09
C VAL A 12 4.87 -13.02 -3.10
N THR A 13 4.56 -12.33 -4.20
CA THR A 13 5.58 -12.01 -5.21
C THR A 13 6.61 -11.07 -4.59
N PRO A 14 7.91 -11.41 -4.65
CA PRO A 14 8.92 -10.50 -4.15
C PRO A 14 8.96 -9.20 -4.93
N ARG A 15 9.68 -8.21 -4.39
CA ARG A 15 9.83 -6.91 -5.06
C ARG A 15 10.37 -7.10 -6.48
N LEU A 16 9.70 -6.50 -7.45
CA LEU A 16 10.07 -6.62 -8.85
C LEU A 16 11.35 -5.86 -9.17
N ALA A 17 12.12 -6.39 -10.11
CA ALA A 17 13.23 -5.65 -10.70
C ALA A 17 12.70 -4.40 -11.42
N PRO A 18 13.52 -3.34 -11.57
CA PRO A 18 13.05 -2.09 -12.18
C PRO A 18 12.43 -2.26 -13.57
N GLN A 19 12.99 -3.12 -14.42
CA GLN A 19 12.45 -3.36 -15.76
C GLN A 19 11.10 -4.05 -15.72
N GLU A 20 10.94 -5.01 -14.81
CA GLU A 20 9.67 -5.72 -14.64
C GLU A 20 8.61 -4.78 -14.11
N PHE A 21 8.97 -3.95 -13.14
CA PHE A 21 8.04 -2.96 -12.60
C PHE A 21 7.60 -1.94 -13.66
N ALA A 22 8.52 -1.48 -14.49
CA ALA A 22 8.21 -0.57 -15.60
C ALA A 22 7.18 -1.18 -16.56
N ARG A 23 7.28 -2.48 -16.83
CA ARG A 23 6.30 -3.19 -17.65
C ARG A 23 4.93 -3.27 -16.97
N VAL A 24 4.91 -3.55 -15.68
CA VAL A 24 3.65 -3.57 -14.90
C VAL A 24 2.97 -2.22 -14.95
N VAL A 25 3.71 -1.14 -14.70
CA VAL A 25 3.17 0.23 -14.76
C VAL A 25 2.57 0.53 -16.14
N ARG A 26 3.20 0.07 -17.20
CA ARG A 26 2.75 0.31 -18.56
C ARG A 26 1.54 -0.54 -18.95
N LEU A 27 1.43 -1.75 -18.43
CA LEU A 27 0.50 -2.75 -18.96
C LEU A 27 -0.71 -3.01 -18.07
N THR A 28 -0.66 -2.65 -16.81
CA THR A 28 -1.71 -3.00 -15.84
C THR A 28 -2.01 -1.83 -14.90
N PRO A 29 -3.22 -1.77 -14.33
CA PRO A 29 -3.47 -0.85 -13.25
C PRO A 29 -2.66 -1.25 -12.01
N LEU A 30 -2.36 -0.26 -11.16
CA LEU A 30 -1.71 -0.49 -9.87
C LEU A 30 -2.72 -0.28 -8.77
N VAL A 31 -2.64 -1.12 -7.74
CA VAL A 31 -3.45 -0.99 -6.54
C VAL A 31 -2.52 -0.59 -5.39
N SER A 32 -2.86 0.49 -4.72
CA SER A 32 -2.08 1.00 -3.60
C SER A 32 -2.96 1.31 -2.41
N ILE A 33 -2.33 1.41 -1.24
CA ILE A 33 -2.95 1.90 -0.02
C ILE A 33 -2.36 3.28 0.24
N ASP A 34 -3.22 4.25 0.48
CA ASP A 34 -2.83 5.56 0.95
C ASP A 34 -3.28 5.73 2.39
N PHE A 35 -2.39 6.22 3.24
CA PHE A 35 -2.68 6.44 4.64
C PHE A 35 -3.05 7.89 4.88
N VAL A 36 -4.19 8.11 5.52
CA VAL A 36 -4.52 9.42 6.10
C VAL A 36 -4.21 9.32 7.59
N VAL A 37 -3.06 9.83 7.99
CA VAL A 37 -2.59 9.80 9.38
C VAL A 37 -2.86 11.14 10.02
N ARG A 38 -3.60 11.14 11.10
CA ARG A 38 -3.95 12.36 11.85
C ARG A 38 -3.30 12.35 13.22
N ASN A 39 -2.91 13.53 13.68
CA ASN A 39 -2.54 13.73 15.08
C ASN A 39 -3.77 14.14 15.90
N VAL A 40 -3.58 14.36 17.19
CA VAL A 40 -4.67 14.76 18.09
C VAL A 40 -5.28 16.13 17.75
N ALA A 41 -4.53 16.98 17.06
CA ALA A 41 -5.02 18.28 16.57
C ALA A 41 -5.80 18.18 15.26
N GLY A 42 -5.89 16.97 14.66
CA GLY A 42 -6.58 16.75 13.40
C GLY A 42 -5.75 17.08 12.16
N GLU A 43 -4.47 17.39 12.34
CA GLU A 43 -3.58 17.64 11.22
C GLU A 43 -3.21 16.34 10.52
N VAL A 44 -3.05 16.39 9.20
CA VAL A 44 -2.74 15.22 8.37
C VAL A 44 -1.25 15.19 8.05
N LEU A 45 -0.64 14.01 8.21
CA LEU A 45 0.75 13.79 7.84
C LEU A 45 0.89 13.79 6.32
N VAL A 46 1.75 14.65 5.80
CA VAL A 46 2.10 14.69 4.39
C VAL A 46 3.62 14.79 4.23
N GLY A 47 4.10 14.30 3.10
CA GLY A 47 5.50 14.42 2.72
C GLY A 47 5.65 15.27 1.48
N TRP A 48 6.85 15.76 1.25
CA TRP A 48 7.21 16.48 0.03
C TRP A 48 7.99 15.55 -0.88
N ARG A 49 7.52 15.38 -2.10
CA ARG A 49 8.13 14.45 -3.03
C ARG A 49 9.27 15.10 -3.80
N ARG A 50 10.46 14.54 -3.68
CA ARG A 50 11.68 15.07 -4.32
C ARG A 50 11.99 14.41 -5.66
N ASN A 51 11.40 13.25 -5.93
CA ASN A 51 11.66 12.44 -7.11
C ASN A 51 10.41 12.25 -7.96
N ARG A 52 10.61 11.93 -9.23
CA ARG A 52 9.52 11.55 -10.13
C ARG A 52 8.93 10.19 -9.72
N PRO A 53 7.65 9.91 -10.00
CA PRO A 53 6.63 10.83 -10.53
C PRO A 53 6.15 11.83 -9.46
N ALA A 54 5.42 12.86 -9.88
CA ALA A 54 4.87 13.88 -8.99
C ALA A 54 5.93 14.60 -8.14
N GLN A 55 7.08 14.87 -8.73
CA GLN A 55 8.14 15.66 -8.09
C GLN A 55 7.63 17.05 -7.70
N ASP A 56 8.09 17.55 -6.56
CA ASP A 56 7.69 18.86 -6.01
C ASP A 56 6.20 18.95 -5.68
N CYS A 57 5.60 17.83 -5.25
CA CYS A 57 4.22 17.77 -4.79
C CYS A 57 4.14 17.21 -3.38
N TRP A 58 3.11 17.63 -2.65
CA TRP A 58 2.77 16.98 -1.39
C TRP A 58 2.15 15.61 -1.65
N PHE A 59 2.43 14.65 -0.77
CA PHE A 59 1.86 13.32 -0.87
C PHE A 59 1.55 12.77 0.51
N VAL A 60 0.62 11.80 0.56
CA VAL A 60 0.36 11.02 1.78
C VAL A 60 1.21 9.75 1.76
N PRO A 61 1.60 9.22 2.92
CA PRO A 61 2.30 7.94 2.98
C PRO A 61 1.45 6.82 2.39
N GLY A 62 2.09 5.82 1.84
CA GLY A 62 1.41 4.67 1.30
C GLY A 62 2.29 3.87 0.37
N GLY A 63 1.69 2.98 -0.36
CA GLY A 63 2.45 2.18 -1.32
C GLY A 63 1.60 1.11 -1.98
N ARG A 64 2.23 0.41 -2.89
CA ARG A 64 1.57 -0.58 -3.72
C ARG A 64 1.37 -1.89 -2.98
N ILE A 65 0.23 -2.52 -3.23
CA ILE A 65 -0.04 -3.89 -2.80
C ILE A 65 0.65 -4.84 -3.78
N GLY A 66 1.34 -5.83 -3.27
CA GLY A 66 2.01 -6.84 -4.10
C GLY A 66 1.05 -7.91 -4.59
N LYS A 67 1.46 -8.63 -5.62
CA LYS A 67 0.69 -9.77 -6.10
C LYS A 67 0.60 -10.84 -5.00
N ASN A 68 -0.59 -11.39 -4.83
CA ASN A 68 -0.90 -12.41 -3.81
C ASN A 68 -0.76 -11.91 -2.36
N GLU A 69 -0.57 -10.62 -2.18
CA GLU A 69 -0.50 -10.03 -0.86
C GLU A 69 -1.90 -9.64 -0.39
N ARG A 70 -2.28 -10.08 0.82
CA ARG A 70 -3.55 -9.68 1.43
C ARG A 70 -3.50 -8.21 1.82
N ILE A 71 -4.63 -7.53 1.75
CA ILE A 71 -4.72 -6.12 2.09
C ILE A 71 -4.22 -5.84 3.50
N GLY A 72 -4.60 -6.67 4.48
CA GLY A 72 -4.12 -6.51 5.85
C GLY A 72 -2.62 -6.64 5.99
N ALA A 73 -2.01 -7.60 5.27
CA ALA A 73 -0.56 -7.77 5.27
C ALA A 73 0.15 -6.59 4.59
N ALA A 74 -0.39 -6.13 3.47
CA ALA A 74 0.14 -4.95 2.80
C ALA A 74 0.06 -3.71 3.69
N PHE A 75 -1.07 -3.53 4.38
CA PHE A 75 -1.26 -2.44 5.31
C PHE A 75 -0.18 -2.43 6.40
N GLU A 76 0.04 -3.57 7.04
CA GLU A 76 1.06 -3.68 8.11
C GLU A 76 2.47 -3.44 7.58
N ARG A 77 2.80 -4.02 6.43
CA ARG A 77 4.11 -3.84 5.80
C ARG A 77 4.36 -2.37 5.45
N LEU A 78 3.39 -1.72 4.82
CA LEU A 78 3.50 -0.33 4.41
C LEU A 78 3.52 0.62 5.61
N ALA A 79 2.71 0.35 6.63
CA ALA A 79 2.74 1.14 7.86
C ALA A 79 4.12 1.11 8.50
N GLN A 80 4.72 -0.07 8.59
CA GLN A 80 6.07 -0.20 9.13
C GLN A 80 7.11 0.52 8.27
N ALA A 81 7.04 0.37 6.95
CA ALA A 81 8.00 0.96 6.02
C ALA A 81 7.88 2.48 5.93
N GLU A 82 6.65 2.99 5.90
CA GLU A 82 6.39 4.41 5.63
C GLU A 82 6.20 5.24 6.89
N LEU A 83 5.68 4.64 7.95
CA LEU A 83 5.37 5.33 9.21
C LEU A 83 6.28 4.90 10.35
N GLY A 84 7.05 3.83 10.18
CA GLY A 84 7.93 3.31 11.20
C GLY A 84 7.21 2.73 12.41
N ALA A 85 5.96 2.35 12.28
CA ALA A 85 5.15 1.87 13.38
C ALA A 85 4.27 0.68 12.97
N ALA A 86 4.00 -0.18 13.95
CA ALA A 86 3.21 -1.39 13.75
C ALA A 86 1.72 -1.07 13.92
N PHE A 87 1.09 -0.60 12.86
CA PHE A 87 -0.36 -0.43 12.81
C PHE A 87 -1.01 -1.63 12.14
N ARG A 88 -2.22 -1.96 12.56
CA ARG A 88 -3.03 -3.02 11.97
C ARG A 88 -4.21 -2.41 11.22
N ILE A 89 -4.66 -3.09 10.17
CA ILE A 89 -5.81 -2.61 9.40
C ILE A 89 -7.08 -2.51 10.25
N ALA A 90 -7.22 -3.37 11.26
CA ALA A 90 -8.34 -3.32 12.20
C ALA A 90 -8.40 -2.00 12.99
N ASP A 91 -7.28 -1.30 13.14
CA ASP A 91 -7.19 -0.03 13.86
C ASP A 91 -7.46 1.17 12.94
N ALA A 92 -7.73 0.93 11.67
CA ALA A 92 -7.92 1.97 10.68
C ALA A 92 -9.37 2.02 10.21
N ARG A 93 -9.80 3.19 9.75
CA ARG A 93 -11.10 3.36 9.12
C ARG A 93 -10.94 3.40 7.60
N PHE A 94 -11.70 2.57 6.91
CA PHE A 94 -11.71 2.58 5.45
C PHE A 94 -12.45 3.84 4.95
N LEU A 95 -11.78 4.63 4.14
CA LEU A 95 -12.33 5.87 3.60
C LEU A 95 -12.94 5.70 2.22
N GLY A 96 -12.45 4.76 1.43
CA GLY A 96 -12.99 4.51 0.10
C GLY A 96 -11.92 4.06 -0.90
N VAL A 97 -12.39 3.82 -2.12
CA VAL A 97 -11.54 3.53 -3.27
C VAL A 97 -11.57 4.73 -4.20
N TYR A 98 -10.41 5.18 -4.60
CA TYR A 98 -10.25 6.37 -5.43
C TYR A 98 -9.35 6.05 -6.62
N GLU A 99 -9.51 6.79 -7.70
CA GLU A 99 -8.64 6.69 -8.87
C GLU A 99 -7.97 8.03 -9.21
#